data_6e9f521b2f66ca902076a013eaf062ac
#
_entry.id   6e9f521b2f66ca902076a013eaf062ac
#
_cell.length_a   1.000
_cell.length_b   1.000
_cell.length_c   1.000
_cell.angle_alpha   90.00
_cell.angle_beta   90.00
_cell.angle_gamma   90.00
#
_symmetry.space_group_name_H-M   'P 1'
#
loop_
_entity.id
_entity.type
_entity.pdbx_description
1 polymer ?
#
loop_
_entity_poly.entity_id
_entity_poly.type
_entity_poly.pdbx_seq_one_letter_code
_entity_poly.pdbx_strand_id
1 'polypeptide(L)'
;MKRIIFHIDVNNSFLSWTAVERLKNGEKVDIRKRYAVIGGDEAARRGIVTAKSELCKKCGVKTADTLYSARKKCPYLDVYAGDFKVFRKYSDLMYQYLLRYTNVIERYSIDECFLDYTASKNLFGDPVKVAYQIKDDIYRLFGFTVNVGVGNNKLEAKMASDFEKPNRVHTLFDEEISTKMWILPIDDLFMLGKSSAKALREMGIETIGELACYDVNRLVKRFKSHGKLMWEFANGIDNSEVNYQEREAKSISCSTVLPYDYRNREECLKVLRQLSMEVGRKLRQKKVYAKNVSIWIKYNNFVKVSKQKNLENAIYNDMDIFHIATQLFDFLWDKDNLIRGLCV
;
A
#
# COMPACT_ATOMS: atom_id res chain seq x y z
N MET A 1 14.98 -26.72 9.86
CA MET A 1 15.42 -25.45 10.51
C MET A 1 14.25 -24.47 10.37
N LYS A 2 13.83 -23.80 11.47
CA LYS A 2 12.78 -22.77 11.38
C LYS A 2 13.31 -21.62 10.51
N ARG A 3 12.46 -21.07 9.63
CA ARG A 3 12.81 -19.87 8.84
C ARG A 3 13.03 -18.67 9.76
N ILE A 4 13.78 -17.69 9.28
CA ILE A 4 13.99 -16.41 9.95
C ILE A 4 13.68 -15.33 8.91
N ILE A 5 12.56 -14.67 9.06
CA ILE A 5 12.07 -13.64 8.15
C ILE A 5 12.13 -12.29 8.85
N PHE A 6 12.66 -11.28 8.15
CA PHE A 6 12.58 -9.90 8.58
C PHE A 6 11.53 -9.17 7.74
N HIS A 7 10.78 -8.28 8.37
CA HIS A 7 9.98 -7.27 7.72
C HIS A 7 10.52 -5.90 8.08
N ILE A 8 10.93 -5.11 7.08
CA ILE A 8 11.44 -3.76 7.24
C ILE A 8 10.39 -2.79 6.71
N ASP A 9 10.00 -1.81 7.54
CA ASP A 9 8.95 -0.84 7.24
C ASP A 9 9.46 0.59 7.55
N VAL A 10 9.45 1.46 6.55
CA VAL A 10 9.93 2.84 6.68
C VAL A 10 8.93 3.69 7.45
N ASN A 11 9.35 4.27 8.56
CA ASN A 11 8.49 5.10 9.38
C ASN A 11 8.11 6.39 8.64
N ASN A 12 6.78 6.55 8.38
CA ASN A 12 6.22 7.73 7.73
C ASN A 12 6.96 8.10 6.43
N SER A 13 7.11 7.13 5.56
CA SER A 13 8.01 7.09 4.41
C SER A 13 8.02 8.37 3.57
N PHE A 14 6.86 8.79 3.05
CA PHE A 14 6.77 9.92 2.13
C PHE A 14 7.20 11.24 2.78
N LEU A 15 6.83 11.48 4.04
CA LEU A 15 7.29 12.67 4.76
C LEU A 15 8.78 12.57 5.10
N SER A 16 9.23 11.40 5.57
CA SER A 16 10.62 11.17 5.94
C SER A 16 11.56 11.34 4.75
N TRP A 17 11.23 10.76 3.60
CA TRP A 17 12.03 10.88 2.39
C TRP A 17 12.04 12.30 1.82
N THR A 18 10.88 12.98 1.83
CA THR A 18 10.80 14.40 1.43
C THR A 18 11.68 15.26 2.36
N ALA A 19 11.60 15.04 3.66
CA ALA A 19 12.41 15.78 4.64
C ALA A 19 13.92 15.60 4.41
N VAL A 20 14.36 14.35 4.21
CA VAL A 20 15.77 14.03 3.96
C VAL A 20 16.26 14.67 2.66
N GLU A 21 15.47 14.59 1.57
CA GLU A 21 15.87 15.19 0.29
C GLU A 21 15.99 16.71 0.39
N ARG A 22 15.05 17.37 1.08
CA ARG A 22 15.08 18.82 1.30
C ARG A 22 16.29 19.25 2.12
N LEU A 23 16.60 18.53 3.21
CA LEU A 23 17.78 18.81 4.01
C LEU A 23 19.10 18.63 3.23
N LYS A 24 19.20 17.59 2.38
CA LYS A 24 20.35 17.39 1.48
C LYS A 24 20.50 18.50 0.44
N ASN A 25 19.38 19.08 0.03
CA ASN A 25 19.35 20.21 -0.90
C ASN A 25 19.59 21.58 -0.21
N GLY A 26 20.01 21.59 1.06
CA GLY A 26 20.43 22.78 1.79
C GLY A 26 19.34 23.48 2.61
N GLU A 27 18.14 22.91 2.71
CA GLU A 27 17.12 23.46 3.60
C GLU A 27 17.51 23.23 5.06
N LYS A 28 17.29 24.27 5.89
CA LYS A 28 17.68 24.22 7.31
C LYS A 28 16.59 23.65 8.21
N VAL A 29 15.35 23.57 7.73
CA VAL A 29 14.19 23.17 8.52
C VAL A 29 13.81 21.72 8.21
N ASP A 30 13.84 20.87 9.22
CA ASP A 30 13.32 19.51 9.12
C ASP A 30 11.79 19.53 9.24
N ILE A 31 11.11 19.27 8.13
CA ILE A 31 9.64 19.28 8.05
C ILE A 31 8.97 18.22 8.92
N ARG A 32 9.69 17.15 9.33
CA ARG A 32 9.19 16.14 10.28
C ARG A 32 8.90 16.74 11.66
N LYS A 33 9.59 17.84 12.01
CA LYS A 33 9.45 18.57 13.28
C LYS A 33 8.46 19.75 13.20
N ARG A 34 7.74 19.88 12.10
CA ARG A 34 6.73 20.94 11.85
C ARG A 34 5.33 20.32 11.74
N TYR A 35 4.31 21.16 11.72
CA TYR A 35 2.95 20.74 11.36
C TYR A 35 2.88 20.53 9.85
N ALA A 36 3.40 19.42 9.37
CA ALA A 36 3.61 19.16 7.96
C ALA A 36 2.89 17.88 7.50
N VAL A 37 2.36 17.94 6.30
CA VAL A 37 1.82 16.77 5.59
C VAL A 37 2.37 16.71 4.17
N ILE A 38 2.43 15.50 3.63
CA ILE A 38 2.52 15.30 2.19
C ILE A 38 1.09 15.20 1.68
N GLY A 39 0.73 16.06 0.73
CA GLY A 39 -0.61 16.15 0.18
C GLY A 39 -0.62 16.24 -1.34
N GLY A 40 -1.74 15.87 -1.93
CA GLY A 40 -1.98 16.01 -3.36
C GLY A 40 -2.42 17.44 -3.72
N ASP A 41 -2.60 17.67 -5.01
CA ASP A 41 -3.06 18.93 -5.57
C ASP A 41 -4.57 19.12 -5.34
N GLU A 42 -4.95 20.15 -4.57
CA GLU A 42 -6.35 20.51 -4.31
C GLU A 42 -7.04 21.04 -5.55
N ALA A 43 -6.35 21.84 -6.36
CA ALA A 43 -6.90 22.41 -7.60
C ALA A 43 -7.24 21.31 -8.60
N ALA A 44 -6.44 20.23 -8.63
CA ALA A 44 -6.71 19.03 -9.41
C ALA A 44 -7.71 18.07 -8.74
N ARG A 45 -8.41 18.48 -7.67
CA ARG A 45 -9.36 17.65 -6.88
C ARG A 45 -8.74 16.37 -6.28
N ARG A 46 -7.42 16.38 -6.04
CA ARG A 46 -6.62 15.28 -5.50
C ARG A 46 -6.02 15.61 -4.14
N GLY A 47 -6.53 16.65 -3.48
CA GLY A 47 -6.04 17.18 -2.20
C GLY A 47 -6.36 16.26 -1.02
N ILE A 48 -5.62 15.16 -0.88
CA ILE A 48 -5.68 14.26 0.28
C ILE A 48 -4.31 14.14 0.95
N VAL A 49 -4.33 13.92 2.26
CA VAL A 49 -3.12 13.66 3.07
C VAL A 49 -2.62 12.24 2.78
N THR A 50 -1.39 12.12 2.30
CA THR A 50 -0.73 10.82 2.07
C THR A 50 0.24 10.45 3.18
N ALA A 51 0.88 11.45 3.83
CA ALA A 51 1.71 11.26 5.02
C ALA A 51 1.62 12.52 5.90
N LYS A 52 1.92 12.38 7.19
CA LYS A 52 1.78 13.46 8.17
C LYS A 52 2.82 13.38 9.27
N SER A 53 3.23 14.54 9.81
CA SER A 53 4.14 14.62 10.98
C SER A 53 3.42 14.15 12.26
N GLU A 54 4.22 13.82 13.28
CA GLU A 54 3.68 13.49 14.62
C GLU A 54 2.91 14.65 15.24
N LEU A 55 3.29 15.90 14.96
CA LEU A 55 2.54 17.07 15.40
C LEU A 55 1.15 17.12 14.77
N CYS A 56 1.04 16.85 13.47
CA CYS A 56 -0.25 16.76 12.78
C CYS A 56 -1.09 15.58 13.27
N LYS A 57 -0.45 14.44 13.57
CA LYS A 57 -1.13 13.27 14.15
C LYS A 57 -1.74 13.60 15.52
N LYS A 58 -1.01 14.35 16.37
CA LYS A 58 -1.54 14.85 17.67
C LYS A 58 -2.73 15.79 17.52
N CYS A 59 -2.81 16.56 16.42
CA CYS A 59 -3.98 17.36 16.06
C CYS A 59 -5.16 16.55 15.50
N GLY A 60 -5.02 15.21 15.41
CA GLY A 60 -6.06 14.33 14.89
C GLY A 60 -6.14 14.25 13.36
N VAL A 61 -5.11 14.74 12.64
CA VAL A 61 -5.02 14.57 11.17
C VAL A 61 -4.75 13.11 10.86
N LYS A 62 -5.51 12.54 9.93
CA LYS A 62 -5.38 11.13 9.49
C LYS A 62 -4.94 11.06 8.03
N THR A 63 -4.24 9.98 7.66
CA THR A 63 -4.01 9.63 6.25
C THR A 63 -5.37 9.44 5.57
N ALA A 64 -5.47 9.89 4.31
CA ALA A 64 -6.70 9.99 3.53
C ALA A 64 -7.69 11.10 3.96
N ASP A 65 -7.41 11.91 4.99
CA ASP A 65 -8.15 13.14 5.22
C ASP A 65 -8.01 14.05 3.98
N THR A 66 -9.08 14.80 3.63
CA THR A 66 -8.93 15.90 2.67
C THR A 66 -8.07 17.00 3.30
N LEU A 67 -7.31 17.73 2.48
CA LEU A 67 -6.52 18.86 2.98
C LEU A 67 -7.40 19.91 3.68
N TYR A 68 -8.62 20.10 3.20
CA TYR A 68 -9.62 20.94 3.86
C TYR A 68 -9.94 20.45 5.30
N SER A 69 -10.20 19.15 5.46
CA SER A 69 -10.45 18.58 6.79
C SER A 69 -9.21 18.64 7.68
N ALA A 70 -8.02 18.40 7.10
CA ALA A 70 -6.76 18.48 7.80
C ALA A 70 -6.46 19.89 8.33
N ARG A 71 -6.72 20.94 7.54
CA ARG A 71 -6.58 22.35 7.98
C ARG A 71 -7.57 22.72 9.07
N LYS A 72 -8.79 22.17 9.07
CA LYS A 72 -9.73 22.40 10.19
C LYS A 72 -9.21 21.81 11.50
N LYS A 73 -8.54 20.66 11.45
CA LYS A 73 -7.94 20.00 12.61
C LYS A 73 -6.62 20.64 13.05
N CYS A 74 -5.86 21.18 12.09
CA CYS A 74 -4.54 21.76 12.28
C CYS A 74 -4.41 23.04 11.43
N PRO A 75 -4.80 24.22 11.94
CA PRO A 75 -4.80 25.49 11.18
C PRO A 75 -3.43 25.90 10.67
N TYR A 76 -2.34 25.49 11.35
CA TYR A 76 -0.95 25.83 11.00
C TYR A 76 -0.31 24.82 10.06
N LEU A 77 -1.11 24.06 9.31
CA LEU A 77 -0.68 22.96 8.47
C LEU A 77 0.11 23.43 7.24
N ASP A 78 1.37 23.02 7.15
CA ASP A 78 2.17 23.13 5.94
C ASP A 78 1.93 21.91 5.04
N VAL A 79 1.62 22.16 3.76
CA VAL A 79 1.38 21.09 2.77
C VAL A 79 2.55 21.04 1.80
N TYR A 80 3.17 19.89 1.67
CA TYR A 80 4.25 19.60 0.73
C TYR A 80 3.78 18.63 -0.35
N ALA A 81 4.14 18.90 -1.60
CA ALA A 81 3.84 17.99 -2.70
C ALA A 81 4.71 16.73 -2.59
N GLY A 82 4.12 15.57 -2.89
CA GLY A 82 4.85 14.32 -2.98
C GLY A 82 5.61 14.20 -4.31
N ASP A 83 6.88 13.80 -4.26
CA ASP A 83 7.67 13.48 -5.44
C ASP A 83 7.99 11.97 -5.48
N PHE A 84 7.31 11.25 -6.38
CA PHE A 84 7.50 9.81 -6.55
C PHE A 84 8.91 9.43 -7.06
N LYS A 85 9.64 10.33 -7.71
CA LYS A 85 11.04 10.09 -8.09
C LYS A 85 11.92 10.02 -6.84
N VAL A 86 11.70 10.94 -5.90
CA VAL A 86 12.38 10.94 -4.60
C VAL A 86 12.01 9.69 -3.80
N PHE A 87 10.72 9.31 -3.77
CA PHE A 87 10.27 8.13 -3.03
C PHE A 87 10.90 6.85 -3.59
N ARG A 88 10.94 6.69 -4.91
CA ARG A 88 11.59 5.55 -5.56
C ARG A 88 13.10 5.54 -5.26
N LYS A 89 13.79 6.69 -5.34
CA LYS A 89 15.21 6.82 -5.02
C LYS A 89 15.54 6.25 -3.63
N TYR A 90 14.81 6.64 -2.59
CA TYR A 90 15.07 6.17 -1.23
C TYR A 90 14.64 4.72 -1.01
N SER A 91 13.56 4.30 -1.62
CA SER A 91 13.15 2.89 -1.66
C SER A 91 14.25 2.01 -2.28
N ASP A 92 14.83 2.43 -3.41
CA ASP A 92 15.91 1.71 -4.09
C ASP A 92 17.21 1.72 -3.26
N LEU A 93 17.56 2.82 -2.62
CA LEU A 93 18.73 2.89 -1.72
C LEU A 93 18.59 1.92 -0.55
N MET A 94 17.42 1.85 0.09
CA MET A 94 17.15 0.89 1.15
C MET A 94 17.28 -0.54 0.64
N TYR A 95 16.66 -0.86 -0.50
CA TYR A 95 16.73 -2.20 -1.11
C TYR A 95 18.18 -2.61 -1.42
N GLN A 96 18.97 -1.72 -2.04
CA GLN A 96 20.39 -1.99 -2.33
C GLN A 96 21.21 -2.22 -1.07
N TYR A 97 20.91 -1.50 0.02
CA TYR A 97 21.55 -1.74 1.31
C TYR A 97 21.21 -3.15 1.85
N LEU A 98 19.95 -3.55 1.79
CA LEU A 98 19.47 -4.83 2.30
C LEU A 98 20.04 -6.04 1.54
N LEU A 99 20.36 -5.90 0.25
CA LEU A 99 21.03 -6.94 -0.55
C LEU A 99 22.38 -7.39 0.01
N ARG A 100 22.99 -6.64 0.94
CA ARG A 100 24.21 -7.06 1.64
C ARG A 100 24.00 -8.28 2.54
N TYR A 101 22.77 -8.48 3.00
CA TYR A 101 22.43 -9.57 3.93
C TYR A 101 21.87 -10.80 3.23
N THR A 102 21.10 -10.62 2.18
CA THR A 102 20.51 -11.71 1.40
C THR A 102 20.06 -11.22 0.03
N ASN A 103 20.01 -12.11 -0.95
CA ASN A 103 19.39 -11.84 -2.25
C ASN A 103 17.90 -12.24 -2.30
N VAL A 104 17.39 -12.92 -1.25
CA VAL A 104 15.97 -13.31 -1.15
C VAL A 104 15.20 -12.21 -0.45
N ILE A 105 14.86 -11.16 -1.23
CA ILE A 105 14.15 -9.98 -0.77
C ILE A 105 12.92 -9.76 -1.62
N GLU A 106 11.76 -9.68 -0.99
CA GLU A 106 10.49 -9.28 -1.61
C GLU A 106 10.24 -7.80 -1.33
N ARG A 107 10.16 -6.98 -2.38
CA ARG A 107 9.64 -5.60 -2.28
C ARG A 107 8.12 -5.67 -2.20
N TYR A 108 7.60 -5.66 -0.98
CA TYR A 108 6.17 -5.77 -0.74
C TYR A 108 5.40 -4.52 -1.14
N SER A 109 5.96 -3.34 -0.80
CA SER A 109 5.50 -2.02 -1.23
C SER A 109 6.69 -1.11 -1.57
N ILE A 110 6.43 0.18 -1.77
CA ILE A 110 7.51 1.16 -2.00
C ILE A 110 8.37 1.37 -0.74
N ASP A 111 7.83 1.11 0.43
CA ASP A 111 8.43 1.38 1.74
C ASP A 111 8.58 0.14 2.63
N GLU A 112 8.17 -1.03 2.15
CA GLU A 112 8.23 -2.27 2.89
C GLU A 112 8.94 -3.37 2.12
N CYS A 113 9.82 -4.10 2.82
CA CYS A 113 10.50 -5.28 2.29
C CYS A 113 10.42 -6.45 3.27
N PHE A 114 10.23 -7.67 2.73
CA PHE A 114 10.51 -8.91 3.46
C PHE A 114 11.88 -9.44 3.04
N LEU A 115 12.66 -9.94 4.02
CA LEU A 115 13.94 -10.60 3.80
C LEU A 115 13.89 -12.02 4.36
N ASP A 116 14.35 -12.98 3.61
CA ASP A 116 14.69 -14.32 4.17
C ASP A 116 16.14 -14.27 4.67
N TYR A 117 16.28 -14.26 6.00
CA TYR A 117 17.56 -14.24 6.68
C TYR A 117 18.07 -15.63 7.05
N THR A 118 17.29 -16.68 6.77
CA THR A 118 17.54 -18.07 7.25
C THR A 118 18.96 -18.55 6.96
N ALA A 119 19.39 -18.47 5.71
CA ALA A 119 20.73 -18.87 5.30
C ALA A 119 21.82 -17.89 5.78
N SER A 120 21.48 -16.63 5.91
CA SER A 120 22.40 -15.54 6.26
C SER A 120 22.81 -15.56 7.74
N LYS A 121 22.07 -16.27 8.59
CA LYS A 121 22.37 -16.43 10.01
C LYS A 121 23.80 -16.96 10.26
N ASN A 122 24.27 -17.88 9.42
CA ASN A 122 25.60 -18.45 9.56
C ASN A 122 26.73 -17.46 9.23
N LEU A 123 26.42 -16.42 8.43
CA LEU A 123 27.39 -15.39 8.02
C LEU A 123 27.37 -14.18 8.96
N PHE A 124 26.19 -13.75 9.38
CA PHE A 124 26.02 -12.49 10.11
C PHE A 124 25.61 -12.68 11.57
N GLY A 125 25.27 -13.90 11.99
CA GLY A 125 25.02 -14.24 13.39
C GLY A 125 23.58 -14.01 13.86
N ASP A 126 23.42 -13.50 15.06
CA ASP A 126 22.14 -13.37 15.75
C ASP A 126 21.18 -12.44 14.99
N PRO A 127 19.95 -12.93 14.63
CA PRO A 127 19.02 -12.17 13.82
C PRO A 127 18.52 -10.88 14.48
N VAL A 128 18.35 -10.88 15.80
CA VAL A 128 17.88 -9.69 16.52
C VAL A 128 18.95 -8.60 16.52
N LYS A 129 20.22 -8.98 16.75
CA LYS A 129 21.35 -8.03 16.67
C LYS A 129 21.47 -7.43 15.27
N VAL A 130 21.33 -8.26 14.23
CA VAL A 130 21.39 -7.79 12.83
C VAL A 130 20.19 -6.89 12.50
N ALA A 131 18.99 -7.18 13.01
CA ALA A 131 17.83 -6.31 12.84
C ALA A 131 18.06 -4.91 13.45
N TYR A 132 18.67 -4.83 14.64
CA TYR A 132 19.11 -3.55 15.24
C TYR A 132 20.16 -2.84 14.37
N GLN A 133 21.15 -3.58 13.88
CA GLN A 133 22.19 -3.03 12.99
C GLN A 133 21.57 -2.45 11.71
N ILE A 134 20.65 -3.17 11.07
CA ILE A 134 19.94 -2.70 9.87
C ILE A 134 19.20 -1.39 10.15
N LYS A 135 18.45 -1.36 11.25
CA LYS A 135 17.70 -0.17 11.68
C LYS A 135 18.61 1.04 11.90
N ASP A 136 19.70 0.86 12.60
CA ASP A 136 20.64 1.94 12.94
C ASP A 136 21.45 2.39 11.72
N ASP A 137 21.86 1.47 10.86
CA ASP A 137 22.57 1.80 9.63
C ASP A 137 21.70 2.55 8.62
N ILE A 138 20.42 2.17 8.45
CA ILE A 138 19.49 2.91 7.59
C ILE A 138 19.35 4.35 8.08
N TYR A 139 19.20 4.55 9.39
CA TYR A 139 19.14 5.91 9.93
C TYR A 139 20.42 6.68 9.70
N ARG A 140 21.57 6.09 9.98
CA ARG A 140 22.89 6.73 9.84
C ARG A 140 23.21 7.07 8.38
N LEU A 141 22.93 6.15 7.45
CA LEU A 141 23.31 6.30 6.05
C LEU A 141 22.32 7.16 5.25
N PHE A 142 21.05 7.03 5.55
CA PHE A 142 19.99 7.64 4.72
C PHE A 142 19.18 8.73 5.43
N GLY A 143 19.23 8.82 6.77
CA GLY A 143 18.59 9.88 7.55
C GLY A 143 17.09 9.67 7.82
N PHE A 144 16.54 8.47 7.58
CA PHE A 144 15.18 8.09 7.96
C PHE A 144 15.18 6.84 8.82
N THR A 145 14.11 6.63 9.58
CA THR A 145 13.98 5.48 10.47
C THR A 145 13.13 4.37 9.88
N VAL A 146 13.38 3.14 10.31
CA VAL A 146 12.58 1.97 9.97
C VAL A 146 12.17 1.21 11.23
N ASN A 147 11.07 0.49 11.15
CA ASN A 147 10.77 -0.61 12.06
C ASN A 147 11.24 -1.92 11.44
N VAL A 148 11.74 -2.82 12.26
CA VAL A 148 12.11 -4.17 11.84
C VAL A 148 11.37 -5.19 12.70
N GLY A 149 10.55 -6.02 12.06
CA GLY A 149 9.93 -7.18 12.68
C GLY A 149 10.70 -8.46 12.32
N VAL A 150 10.89 -9.34 13.27
CA VAL A 150 11.58 -10.62 13.10
C VAL A 150 10.65 -11.77 13.51
N GLY A 151 10.45 -12.74 12.64
CA GLY A 151 9.58 -13.88 12.90
C GLY A 151 9.98 -15.13 12.12
N ASN A 152 9.23 -16.22 12.28
CA ASN A 152 9.46 -17.48 11.56
C ASN A 152 8.79 -17.51 10.18
N ASN A 153 7.90 -16.58 9.91
CA ASN A 153 7.21 -16.42 8.63
C ASN A 153 6.92 -14.93 8.35
N LYS A 154 6.34 -14.65 7.17
CA LYS A 154 6.06 -13.27 6.75
C LYS A 154 5.00 -12.59 7.62
N LEU A 155 3.96 -13.33 8.01
CA LEU A 155 2.92 -12.81 8.89
C LEU A 155 3.50 -12.35 10.23
N GLU A 156 4.27 -13.22 10.89
CA GLU A 156 4.89 -12.91 12.19
C GLU A 156 5.83 -11.70 12.10
N ALA A 157 6.71 -11.68 11.08
CA ALA A 157 7.61 -10.55 10.86
C ALA A 157 6.83 -9.23 10.60
N LYS A 158 5.72 -9.29 9.83
CA LYS A 158 4.87 -8.11 9.57
C LYS A 158 4.16 -7.65 10.84
N MET A 159 3.55 -8.55 11.59
CA MET A 159 2.88 -8.22 12.86
C MET A 159 3.86 -7.61 13.86
N ALA A 160 5.06 -8.20 14.00
CA ALA A 160 6.10 -7.66 14.89
C ALA A 160 6.51 -6.23 14.54
N SER A 161 6.65 -5.91 13.25
CA SER A 161 7.04 -4.55 12.82
C SER A 161 5.99 -3.49 13.13
N ASP A 162 4.75 -3.89 13.39
CA ASP A 162 3.64 -2.98 13.67
C ASP A 162 3.32 -2.79 15.17
N PHE A 163 3.93 -3.56 16.09
CA PHE A 163 3.63 -3.50 17.53
C PHE A 163 3.86 -2.12 18.14
N GLU A 164 5.01 -1.53 17.93
CA GLU A 164 5.33 -0.19 18.39
C GLU A 164 6.17 0.55 17.34
N LYS A 165 5.76 1.75 16.97
CA LYS A 165 6.45 2.65 16.03
C LYS A 165 6.68 4.01 16.67
N PRO A 166 7.73 4.76 16.30
CA PRO A 166 8.71 4.49 15.25
C PRO A 166 10.04 3.92 15.77
N ASN A 167 10.92 3.49 14.84
CA ASN A 167 12.34 3.18 15.07
C ASN A 167 12.57 2.07 16.09
N ARG A 168 11.84 0.96 15.93
CA ARG A 168 11.87 -0.20 16.83
C ARG A 168 12.26 -1.48 16.11
N VAL A 169 12.74 -2.44 16.91
CA VAL A 169 12.89 -3.84 16.51
C VAL A 169 12.04 -4.67 17.45
N HIS A 170 11.19 -5.52 16.89
CA HIS A 170 10.36 -6.46 17.64
C HIS A 170 10.47 -7.86 17.07
N THR A 171 10.24 -8.83 17.93
CA THR A 171 10.12 -10.24 17.55
C THR A 171 8.69 -10.72 17.72
N LEU A 172 8.31 -11.64 16.86
CA LEU A 172 7.16 -12.48 17.05
C LEU A 172 7.52 -13.87 16.51
N PHE A 173 7.85 -14.79 17.39
CA PHE A 173 8.10 -16.19 17.06
C PHE A 173 6.90 -17.05 17.49
N ASP A 174 6.83 -18.30 17.01
CA ASP A 174 5.70 -19.21 17.30
C ASP A 174 5.32 -19.23 18.79
N GLU A 175 6.31 -19.27 19.69
CA GLU A 175 6.12 -19.29 21.14
C GLU A 175 5.63 -17.97 21.73
N GLU A 176 5.73 -16.87 21.01
CA GLU A 176 5.33 -15.53 21.46
C GLU A 176 3.91 -15.14 20.98
N ILE A 177 3.29 -15.92 20.08
CA ILE A 177 2.01 -15.61 19.44
C ILE A 177 0.92 -15.35 20.49
N SER A 178 0.77 -16.26 21.46
CA SER A 178 -0.28 -16.16 22.47
C SER A 178 -0.11 -14.96 23.41
N THR A 179 1.13 -14.55 23.66
CA THR A 179 1.43 -13.47 24.62
C THR A 179 1.52 -12.09 23.94
N LYS A 180 1.93 -12.01 22.68
CA LYS A 180 2.13 -10.74 22.00
C LYS A 180 1.04 -10.42 20.96
N MET A 181 0.57 -11.43 20.21
CA MET A 181 -0.37 -11.21 19.11
C MET A 181 -1.82 -11.41 19.50
N TRP A 182 -2.13 -12.45 20.27
CA TRP A 182 -3.53 -12.78 20.63
C TRP A 182 -4.23 -11.72 21.46
N ILE A 183 -3.48 -10.93 22.23
CA ILE A 183 -4.02 -9.83 23.04
C ILE A 183 -4.43 -8.60 22.24
N LEU A 184 -4.02 -8.52 20.97
CA LEU A 184 -4.29 -7.37 20.12
C LEU A 184 -5.75 -7.35 19.63
N PRO A 185 -6.31 -6.15 19.39
CA PRO A 185 -7.60 -6.01 18.74
C PRO A 185 -7.63 -6.70 17.38
N ILE A 186 -8.79 -7.22 17.00
CA ILE A 186 -8.99 -7.92 15.73
C ILE A 186 -8.63 -7.07 14.50
N ASP A 187 -8.76 -5.74 14.58
CA ASP A 187 -8.40 -4.82 13.48
C ASP A 187 -6.91 -4.81 13.17
N ASP A 188 -6.07 -5.20 14.12
CA ASP A 188 -4.62 -5.18 13.98
C ASP A 188 -4.09 -6.42 13.26
N LEU A 189 -4.93 -7.44 13.02
CA LEU A 189 -4.50 -8.62 12.27
C LEU A 189 -4.20 -8.27 10.81
N PHE A 190 -2.99 -8.61 10.38
CA PHE A 190 -2.56 -8.40 8.99
C PHE A 190 -3.56 -8.99 8.00
N MET A 191 -3.81 -8.28 6.88
CA MET A 191 -4.78 -8.62 5.84
C MET A 191 -6.25 -8.60 6.26
N LEU A 192 -6.58 -8.19 7.48
CA LEU A 192 -7.96 -8.04 7.91
C LEU A 192 -8.47 -6.62 7.62
N GLY A 193 -9.38 -6.49 6.67
CA GLY A 193 -10.00 -5.20 6.34
C GLY A 193 -11.13 -4.83 7.32
N LYS A 194 -11.45 -3.52 7.40
CA LYS A 194 -12.48 -2.98 8.30
C LYS A 194 -13.85 -3.67 8.20
N SER A 195 -14.26 -4.09 7.00
CA SER A 195 -15.55 -4.76 6.83
C SER A 195 -15.54 -6.17 7.43
N SER A 196 -14.42 -6.91 7.29
CA SER A 196 -14.25 -8.22 7.93
C SER A 196 -14.15 -8.09 9.44
N ALA A 197 -13.40 -7.11 9.95
CA ALA A 197 -13.31 -6.83 11.38
C ALA A 197 -14.70 -6.53 11.99
N LYS A 198 -15.49 -5.67 11.32
CA LYS A 198 -16.86 -5.40 11.73
C LYS A 198 -17.71 -6.67 11.80
N ALA A 199 -17.67 -7.50 10.76
CA ALA A 199 -18.44 -8.73 10.69
C ALA A 199 -18.00 -9.78 11.73
N LEU A 200 -16.71 -9.80 12.11
CA LEU A 200 -16.20 -10.64 13.20
C LEU A 200 -16.69 -10.15 14.57
N ARG A 201 -16.71 -8.84 14.83
CA ARG A 201 -17.30 -8.28 16.05
C ARG A 201 -18.79 -8.59 16.19
N GLU A 202 -19.54 -8.57 15.09
CA GLU A 202 -20.95 -9.01 15.08
C GLU A 202 -21.09 -10.50 15.46
N MET A 203 -20.01 -11.29 15.37
CA MET A 203 -19.94 -12.68 15.84
C MET A 203 -19.39 -12.81 17.25
N GLY A 204 -19.10 -11.71 17.95
CA GLY A 204 -18.53 -11.69 19.30
C GLY A 204 -17.01 -11.92 19.33
N ILE A 205 -16.28 -11.63 18.24
CA ILE A 205 -14.84 -11.79 18.14
C ILE A 205 -14.19 -10.40 18.13
N GLU A 206 -13.54 -10.03 19.23
CA GLU A 206 -12.93 -8.71 19.45
C GLU A 206 -11.41 -8.73 19.31
N THR A 207 -10.77 -9.87 19.62
CA THR A 207 -9.33 -10.04 19.66
C THR A 207 -8.85 -11.09 18.65
N ILE A 208 -7.54 -11.04 18.34
CA ILE A 208 -6.89 -12.05 17.48
C ILE A 208 -6.95 -13.43 18.16
N GLY A 209 -6.79 -13.50 19.50
CA GLY A 209 -6.86 -14.75 20.23
C GLY A 209 -8.24 -15.40 20.20
N GLU A 210 -9.31 -14.60 20.30
CA GLU A 210 -10.67 -15.11 20.14
C GLU A 210 -10.92 -15.66 18.74
N LEU A 211 -10.38 -15.02 17.70
CA LEU A 211 -10.43 -15.53 16.33
C LEU A 211 -9.64 -16.84 16.19
N ALA A 212 -8.46 -16.94 16.79
CA ALA A 212 -7.62 -18.13 16.76
C ALA A 212 -8.31 -19.36 17.40
N CYS A 213 -9.08 -19.14 18.44
CA CYS A 213 -9.84 -20.18 19.15
C CYS A 213 -11.24 -20.44 18.55
N TYR A 214 -11.66 -19.66 17.55
CA TYR A 214 -13.00 -19.79 17.00
C TYR A 214 -13.13 -20.99 16.05
N ASP A 215 -14.35 -21.53 15.89
CA ASP A 215 -14.61 -22.63 14.95
C ASP A 215 -14.40 -22.19 13.50
N VAL A 216 -13.35 -22.74 12.88
CA VAL A 216 -12.97 -22.46 11.51
C VAL A 216 -14.08 -22.77 10.49
N ASN A 217 -14.92 -23.78 10.74
CA ASN A 217 -16.00 -24.15 9.82
C ASN A 217 -17.08 -23.04 9.78
N ARG A 218 -17.36 -22.39 10.90
CA ARG A 218 -18.26 -21.24 10.95
C ARG A 218 -17.69 -20.04 10.20
N LEU A 219 -16.38 -19.78 10.32
CA LEU A 219 -15.68 -18.74 9.57
C LEU A 219 -15.73 -19.03 8.06
N VAL A 220 -15.44 -20.26 7.64
CA VAL A 220 -15.50 -20.67 6.23
C VAL A 220 -16.92 -20.55 5.67
N LYS A 221 -17.94 -20.90 6.45
CA LYS A 221 -19.34 -20.73 6.04
C LYS A 221 -19.67 -19.28 5.71
N ARG A 222 -19.20 -18.32 6.54
CA ARG A 222 -19.49 -16.88 6.39
C ARG A 222 -18.57 -16.17 5.40
N PHE A 223 -17.26 -16.44 5.45
CA PHE A 223 -16.23 -15.70 4.70
C PHE A 223 -15.53 -16.50 3.61
N LYS A 224 -15.94 -17.77 3.38
CA LYS A 224 -15.34 -18.68 2.40
C LYS A 224 -13.84 -18.89 2.67
N SER A 225 -13.02 -18.89 1.62
CA SER A 225 -11.56 -19.06 1.73
C SER A 225 -10.89 -17.99 2.63
N HIS A 226 -11.45 -16.78 2.64
CA HIS A 226 -10.92 -15.70 3.50
C HIS A 226 -11.11 -16.02 4.98
N GLY A 227 -12.19 -16.72 5.36
CA GLY A 227 -12.42 -17.16 6.74
C GLY A 227 -11.35 -18.13 7.23
N LYS A 228 -10.94 -19.08 6.38
CA LYS A 228 -9.84 -19.99 6.66
C LYS A 228 -8.52 -19.24 6.82
N LEU A 229 -8.22 -18.33 5.89
CA LEU A 229 -6.99 -17.53 5.93
C LEU A 229 -6.89 -16.68 7.20
N MET A 230 -7.98 -16.01 7.59
CA MET A 230 -8.01 -15.21 8.83
C MET A 230 -7.74 -16.07 10.07
N TRP A 231 -8.29 -17.28 10.13
CA TRP A 231 -8.06 -18.22 11.22
C TRP A 231 -6.61 -18.73 11.23
N GLU A 232 -6.06 -19.09 10.06
CA GLU A 232 -4.66 -19.49 9.93
C GLU A 232 -3.73 -18.35 10.41
N PHE A 233 -3.99 -17.13 9.98
CA PHE A 233 -3.20 -15.96 10.38
C PHE A 233 -3.32 -15.67 11.89
N ALA A 234 -4.50 -15.80 12.49
CA ALA A 234 -4.68 -15.65 13.93
C ALA A 234 -3.89 -16.70 14.74
N ASN A 235 -3.64 -17.87 14.15
CA ASN A 235 -2.81 -18.92 14.70
C ASN A 235 -1.32 -18.85 14.30
N GLY A 236 -0.87 -17.76 13.65
CA GLY A 236 0.52 -17.59 13.21
C GLY A 236 0.90 -18.43 11.99
N ILE A 237 -0.05 -19.06 11.33
CA ILE A 237 0.20 -19.97 10.21
C ILE A 237 0.30 -19.19 8.92
N ASP A 238 1.50 -19.06 8.36
CA ASP A 238 1.77 -18.49 7.03
C ASP A 238 2.89 -19.30 6.34
N ASN A 239 2.50 -20.03 5.31
CA ASN A 239 3.43 -20.85 4.51
C ASN A 239 3.97 -20.11 3.28
N SER A 240 3.62 -18.84 3.10
CA SER A 240 4.10 -18.06 1.95
C SER A 240 5.61 -17.87 2.01
N GLU A 241 6.24 -17.93 0.83
CA GLU A 241 7.67 -17.67 0.69
C GLU A 241 7.94 -16.20 0.44
N VAL A 242 9.16 -15.75 0.75
CA VAL A 242 9.65 -14.43 0.33
C VAL A 242 9.87 -14.48 -1.19
N ASN A 243 9.00 -13.80 -1.92
CA ASN A 243 9.04 -13.81 -3.38
C ASN A 243 9.99 -12.71 -3.90
N TYR A 244 11.22 -13.10 -4.21
CA TYR A 244 12.27 -12.22 -4.76
C TYR A 244 12.17 -11.98 -6.27
N GLN A 245 11.27 -12.68 -6.96
CA GLN A 245 11.05 -12.50 -8.39
C GLN A 245 10.11 -11.30 -8.62
N GLU A 246 10.43 -10.48 -9.60
CA GLU A 246 9.51 -9.43 -10.05
C GLU A 246 8.23 -10.06 -10.58
N ARG A 247 7.09 -9.69 -9.98
CA ARG A 247 5.79 -10.15 -10.47
C ARG A 247 5.44 -9.45 -11.76
N GLU A 248 5.11 -10.22 -12.77
CA GLU A 248 4.52 -9.65 -13.97
C GLU A 248 3.20 -8.94 -13.64
N ALA A 249 3.06 -7.74 -14.19
CA ALA A 249 1.83 -6.97 -13.99
C ALA A 249 0.65 -7.67 -14.66
N LYS A 250 -0.35 -8.08 -13.89
CA LYS A 250 -1.58 -8.72 -14.40
C LYS A 250 -2.47 -7.77 -15.19
N SER A 251 -2.36 -6.47 -14.94
CA SER A 251 -3.12 -5.43 -15.63
C SER A 251 -2.33 -4.14 -15.75
N ILE A 252 -2.62 -3.38 -16.79
CA ILE A 252 -2.07 -2.03 -17.02
C ILE A 252 -3.27 -1.10 -17.11
N SER A 253 -3.27 -0.05 -16.30
CA SER A 253 -4.38 0.91 -16.29
C SER A 253 -3.89 2.35 -16.24
N CYS A 254 -4.78 3.25 -16.64
CA CYS A 254 -4.64 4.67 -16.45
C CYS A 254 -5.99 5.27 -16.04
N SER A 255 -5.98 6.12 -15.01
CA SER A 255 -7.20 6.75 -14.52
C SER A 255 -6.96 8.22 -14.17
N THR A 256 -8.02 9.01 -14.23
CA THR A 256 -7.97 10.41 -13.81
C THR A 256 -9.24 10.83 -13.08
N VAL A 257 -9.06 11.76 -12.13
CA VAL A 257 -10.17 12.58 -11.60
C VAL A 257 -10.28 13.79 -12.51
N LEU A 258 -11.49 14.10 -12.95
CA LEU A 258 -11.77 15.21 -13.86
C LEU A 258 -11.68 16.55 -13.12
N PRO A 259 -11.27 17.64 -13.79
CA PRO A 259 -11.14 18.96 -13.16
C PRO A 259 -12.47 19.49 -12.62
N TYR A 260 -13.57 19.17 -13.27
CA TYR A 260 -14.95 19.37 -12.81
C TYR A 260 -15.79 18.14 -13.19
N ASP A 261 -17.04 18.08 -12.76
CA ASP A 261 -17.89 16.93 -13.05
C ASP A 261 -18.49 17.08 -14.46
N TYR A 262 -18.24 16.09 -15.32
CA TYR A 262 -18.65 16.12 -16.73
C TYR A 262 -20.07 15.57 -16.90
N ARG A 263 -20.83 16.21 -17.80
CA ARG A 263 -22.13 15.72 -18.30
C ARG A 263 -22.10 15.44 -19.81
N ASN A 264 -21.09 15.98 -20.50
CA ASN A 264 -21.01 15.88 -21.95
C ASN A 264 -20.25 14.62 -22.37
N ARG A 265 -20.87 13.80 -23.24
CA ARG A 265 -20.25 12.59 -23.78
C ARG A 265 -18.92 12.87 -24.50
N GLU A 266 -18.89 13.91 -25.33
CA GLU A 266 -17.70 14.22 -26.14
C GLU A 266 -16.49 14.60 -25.27
N GLU A 267 -16.72 15.34 -24.18
CA GLU A 267 -15.66 15.65 -23.21
C GLU A 267 -15.13 14.37 -22.56
N CYS A 268 -16.02 13.46 -22.18
CA CYS A 268 -15.62 12.16 -21.60
C CYS A 268 -14.81 11.31 -22.59
N LEU A 269 -15.23 11.31 -23.88
CA LEU A 269 -14.50 10.58 -24.92
C LEU A 269 -13.10 11.16 -25.20
N LYS A 270 -12.92 12.47 -25.12
CA LYS A 270 -11.58 13.09 -25.20
C LYS A 270 -10.67 12.54 -24.10
N VAL A 271 -11.17 12.45 -22.87
CA VAL A 271 -10.41 11.89 -21.74
C VAL A 271 -10.15 10.40 -21.92
N LEU A 272 -11.15 9.61 -22.32
CA LEU A 272 -10.97 8.18 -22.58
C LEU A 272 -9.91 7.94 -23.67
N ARG A 273 -9.89 8.77 -24.71
CA ARG A 273 -8.86 8.70 -25.76
C ARG A 273 -7.46 8.92 -25.18
N GLN A 274 -7.27 9.95 -24.35
CA GLN A 274 -5.98 10.20 -23.69
C GLN A 274 -5.55 9.03 -22.78
N LEU A 275 -6.50 8.48 -21.99
CA LEU A 275 -6.23 7.33 -21.14
C LEU A 275 -5.86 6.09 -21.96
N SER A 276 -6.54 5.84 -23.08
CA SER A 276 -6.25 4.73 -24.00
C SER A 276 -4.86 4.85 -24.63
N MET A 277 -4.47 6.07 -25.05
CA MET A 277 -3.13 6.34 -25.56
C MET A 277 -2.05 6.02 -24.51
N GLU A 278 -2.28 6.42 -23.26
CA GLU A 278 -1.33 6.16 -22.17
C GLU A 278 -1.26 4.66 -21.83
N VAL A 279 -2.38 3.93 -21.85
CA VAL A 279 -2.40 2.48 -21.69
C VAL A 279 -1.65 1.80 -22.83
N GLY A 280 -1.93 2.14 -24.08
CA GLY A 280 -1.24 1.58 -25.25
C GLY A 280 0.27 1.87 -25.23
N ARG A 281 0.68 3.08 -24.83
CA ARG A 281 2.09 3.43 -24.61
C ARG A 281 2.75 2.51 -23.57
N LYS A 282 2.09 2.26 -22.44
CA LYS A 282 2.58 1.36 -21.37
C LYS A 282 2.67 -0.10 -21.85
N LEU A 283 1.69 -0.58 -22.63
CA LEU A 283 1.71 -1.92 -23.21
C LEU A 283 2.94 -2.08 -24.13
N ARG A 284 3.19 -1.13 -25.03
CA ARG A 284 4.36 -1.14 -25.92
C ARG A 284 5.68 -1.07 -25.16
N GLN A 285 5.79 -0.22 -24.14
CA GLN A 285 6.99 -0.15 -23.30
C GLN A 285 7.30 -1.48 -22.60
N LYS A 286 6.27 -2.19 -22.15
CA LYS A 286 6.42 -3.51 -21.50
C LYS A 286 6.46 -4.67 -22.50
N LYS A 287 6.28 -4.41 -23.80
CA LYS A 287 6.20 -5.44 -24.86
C LYS A 287 5.14 -6.51 -24.59
N VAL A 288 3.98 -6.09 -24.09
CA VAL A 288 2.85 -6.97 -23.77
C VAL A 288 1.58 -6.55 -24.51
N TYR A 289 0.63 -7.47 -24.61
CA TYR A 289 -0.65 -7.31 -25.29
C TYR A 289 -1.82 -7.48 -24.32
N ALA A 290 -2.91 -6.77 -24.55
CA ALA A 290 -4.13 -6.90 -23.78
C ALA A 290 -5.12 -7.88 -24.44
N LYS A 291 -5.59 -8.86 -23.68
CA LYS A 291 -6.71 -9.75 -24.05
C LYS A 291 -8.04 -9.36 -23.42
N ASN A 292 -8.02 -8.32 -22.58
CA ASN A 292 -9.20 -7.79 -21.94
C ASN A 292 -9.07 -6.26 -21.84
N VAL A 293 -10.14 -5.55 -22.15
CA VAL A 293 -10.25 -4.10 -21.92
C VAL A 293 -11.36 -3.89 -20.91
N SER A 294 -11.06 -3.12 -19.89
CA SER A 294 -12.06 -2.72 -18.90
C SER A 294 -12.04 -1.21 -18.69
N ILE A 295 -13.18 -0.64 -18.38
CA ILE A 295 -13.30 0.74 -17.95
C ILE A 295 -14.05 0.81 -16.63
N TRP A 296 -13.84 1.89 -15.92
CA TRP A 296 -14.78 2.31 -14.90
C TRP A 296 -15.13 3.80 -15.00
N ILE A 297 -16.35 4.11 -14.59
CA ILE A 297 -16.88 5.45 -14.42
C ILE A 297 -17.09 5.67 -12.92
N LYS A 298 -16.60 6.78 -12.39
CA LYS A 298 -16.89 7.25 -11.04
C LYS A 298 -17.76 8.49 -11.13
N TYR A 299 -18.93 8.43 -10.57
CA TYR A 299 -19.87 9.55 -10.53
C TYR A 299 -19.55 10.52 -9.40
N ASN A 300 -20.19 11.71 -9.40
CA ASN A 300 -20.01 12.76 -8.40
C ASN A 300 -20.46 12.35 -6.98
N ASN A 301 -21.40 11.41 -6.88
CA ASN A 301 -21.83 10.77 -5.63
C ASN A 301 -20.86 9.66 -5.14
N PHE A 302 -19.69 9.52 -5.80
CA PHE A 302 -18.65 8.53 -5.54
C PHE A 302 -19.01 7.07 -5.86
N VAL A 303 -20.21 6.81 -6.38
CA VAL A 303 -20.54 5.49 -6.92
C VAL A 303 -19.64 5.17 -8.11
N LYS A 304 -19.11 3.96 -8.13
CA LYS A 304 -18.23 3.46 -9.19
C LYS A 304 -18.89 2.27 -9.89
N VAL A 305 -19.02 2.37 -11.20
CA VAL A 305 -19.48 1.29 -12.08
C VAL A 305 -18.36 0.87 -13.01
N SER A 306 -18.32 -0.40 -13.39
CA SER A 306 -17.27 -0.92 -14.28
C SER A 306 -17.82 -1.99 -15.21
N LYS A 307 -17.21 -2.10 -16.37
CA LYS A 307 -17.48 -3.15 -17.38
C LYS A 307 -16.19 -3.53 -18.07
N GLN A 308 -16.11 -4.79 -18.48
CA GLN A 308 -14.98 -5.30 -19.25
C GLN A 308 -15.44 -6.11 -20.45
N LYS A 309 -14.56 -6.24 -21.43
CA LYS A 309 -14.76 -7.06 -22.64
C LYS A 309 -13.52 -7.90 -22.87
N ASN A 310 -13.69 -9.22 -22.94
CA ASN A 310 -12.65 -10.13 -23.41
C ASN A 310 -12.56 -10.05 -24.94
N LEU A 311 -11.36 -10.17 -25.44
CA LEU A 311 -11.03 -10.02 -26.86
C LEU A 311 -10.59 -11.37 -27.42
N GLU A 312 -11.03 -11.69 -28.65
CA GLU A 312 -10.56 -12.84 -29.39
C GLU A 312 -9.08 -12.67 -29.79
N ASN A 313 -8.72 -11.50 -30.29
CA ASN A 313 -7.36 -11.14 -30.65
C ASN A 313 -6.78 -10.18 -29.62
N ALA A 314 -5.51 -10.41 -29.27
CA ALA A 314 -4.76 -9.53 -28.36
C ALA A 314 -4.42 -8.21 -29.06
N ILE A 315 -4.56 -7.09 -28.35
CA ILE A 315 -4.35 -5.74 -28.88
C ILE A 315 -3.32 -4.96 -28.06
N TYR A 316 -2.71 -3.94 -28.68
CA TYR A 316 -1.82 -2.97 -28.04
C TYR A 316 -1.94 -1.55 -28.65
N ASN A 317 -2.77 -1.42 -29.68
CA ASN A 317 -2.99 -0.16 -30.39
C ASN A 317 -3.94 0.74 -29.60
N ASP A 318 -3.59 2.01 -29.53
CA ASP A 318 -4.33 3.03 -28.80
C ASP A 318 -5.78 3.18 -29.31
N MET A 319 -5.97 3.12 -30.64
CA MET A 319 -7.28 3.31 -31.26
C MET A 319 -8.20 2.11 -31.04
N ASP A 320 -7.66 0.90 -31.05
CA ASP A 320 -8.45 -0.32 -30.78
C ASP A 320 -8.91 -0.29 -29.31
N ILE A 321 -8.01 0.07 -28.38
CA ILE A 321 -8.36 0.22 -26.96
C ILE A 321 -9.42 1.29 -26.79
N PHE A 322 -9.27 2.46 -27.44
CA PHE A 322 -10.22 3.57 -27.36
C PHE A 322 -11.58 3.19 -27.93
N HIS A 323 -11.62 2.49 -29.06
CA HIS A 323 -12.89 2.04 -29.67
C HIS A 323 -13.67 1.14 -28.70
N ILE A 324 -12.99 0.15 -28.09
CA ILE A 324 -13.62 -0.75 -27.14
C ILE A 324 -14.03 0.02 -25.86
N ALA A 325 -13.15 0.90 -25.36
CA ALA A 325 -13.47 1.72 -24.20
C ALA A 325 -14.71 2.61 -24.43
N THR A 326 -14.88 3.13 -25.66
CA THR A 326 -16.07 3.91 -26.05
C THR A 326 -17.34 3.06 -26.01
N GLN A 327 -17.30 1.83 -26.57
CA GLN A 327 -18.45 0.91 -26.51
C GLN A 327 -18.85 0.59 -25.07
N LEU A 328 -17.86 0.34 -24.21
CA LEU A 328 -18.08 0.06 -22.79
C LEU A 328 -18.61 1.28 -22.04
N PHE A 329 -18.12 2.47 -22.39
CA PHE A 329 -18.58 3.73 -21.82
C PHE A 329 -20.05 3.98 -22.15
N ASP A 330 -20.44 3.87 -23.42
CA ASP A 330 -21.82 4.08 -23.84
C ASP A 330 -22.80 3.10 -23.18
N PHE A 331 -22.32 1.88 -22.86
CA PHE A 331 -23.11 0.90 -22.12
C PHE A 331 -23.27 1.26 -20.63
N LEU A 332 -22.21 1.80 -20.00
CA LEU A 332 -22.19 2.06 -18.56
C LEU A 332 -22.74 3.43 -18.18
N TRP A 333 -22.69 4.38 -19.11
CA TRP A 333 -22.97 5.76 -18.80
C TRP A 333 -24.43 6.00 -18.42
N ASP A 334 -24.63 6.33 -17.17
CA ASP A 334 -25.87 6.87 -16.65
C ASP A 334 -25.88 8.41 -16.89
N LYS A 335 -26.78 8.85 -17.78
CA LYS A 335 -26.91 10.25 -18.22
C LYS A 335 -27.42 11.19 -17.13
N ASP A 336 -28.03 10.65 -16.08
CA ASP A 336 -28.58 11.42 -14.96
C ASP A 336 -27.51 11.84 -13.95
N ASN A 337 -26.40 11.11 -13.92
CA ASN A 337 -25.31 11.33 -12.99
C ASN A 337 -24.09 12.00 -13.65
N LEU A 338 -23.53 13.01 -12.98
CA LEU A 338 -22.30 13.68 -13.40
C LEU A 338 -21.07 12.79 -13.18
N ILE A 339 -20.17 12.79 -14.15
CA ILE A 339 -18.95 11.97 -14.12
C ILE A 339 -17.81 12.73 -13.44
N ARG A 340 -17.27 12.14 -12.38
CA ARG A 340 -16.15 12.69 -11.61
C ARG A 340 -14.79 12.11 -12.04
N GLY A 341 -14.75 10.90 -12.57
CA GLY A 341 -13.50 10.25 -12.94
C GLY A 341 -13.70 9.07 -13.87
N LEU A 342 -12.65 8.78 -14.65
CA LEU A 342 -12.62 7.76 -15.67
C LEU A 342 -11.34 6.91 -15.58
N CYS A 343 -11.41 5.67 -16.06
CA CYS A 343 -10.27 4.75 -16.18
C CYS A 343 -10.42 3.85 -17.38
N VAL A 344 -9.28 3.57 -17.94
CA VAL A 344 -9.09 2.48 -18.90
C VAL A 344 -8.04 1.51 -18.38
#